data_03d2ef614f056891e6291901c05154b3
#
_entry.id   03d2ef614f056891e6291901c05154b3
#
_cell.length_a   1.000
_cell.length_b   1.000
_cell.length_c   1.000
_cell.angle_alpha   90.00
_cell.angle_beta   90.00
_cell.angle_gamma   90.00
#
_symmetry.space_group_name_H-M   'P 1'
#
loop_
_entity.id
_entity.type
_entity.pdbx_description
1 polymer ?
#
loop_
_entity_poly.entity_id
_entity_poly.type
_entity_poly.pdbx_seq_one_letter_code
_entity_poly.pdbx_strand_id
1 'polypeptide(L)'
;IAACRAGGERVLALADEYGVETLETISAHNMNLSEQALKARISELPSGVSSTHEWVEYDGRGTPELYELFAEMRAENGTLNFRFSGREQVPCFINGAQGGIEGNTISPILVMLAYDIPFNEGIWRCINIDRGEPGTIVNPVNPAPVSNAHMETGAKIARMVSTLISDACSASDSSLLRSRAAGQASSASTGTAWFGTNREGNLSVFFPMDLAVAIGGPAQTVADGQDVYGYQSTLSIGFPDI
;
A
#
# COMPACT_ATOMS: atom_id res chain seq x y z
N ILE A 1 16.10 4.23 19.11
CA ILE A 1 17.16 3.45 19.79
C ILE A 1 16.59 2.69 20.99
N ALA A 2 15.89 3.33 21.95
CA ALA A 2 15.35 2.66 23.15
C ALA A 2 14.36 1.53 22.80
N ALA A 3 13.43 1.76 21.86
CA ALA A 3 12.47 0.76 21.42
C ALA A 3 13.14 -0.46 20.75
N CYS A 4 14.16 -0.22 19.90
CA CYS A 4 14.90 -1.32 19.28
C CYS A 4 15.66 -2.16 20.30
N ARG A 5 16.25 -1.51 21.33
CA ARG A 5 16.92 -2.21 22.41
C ARG A 5 15.94 -3.06 23.22
N ALA A 6 14.82 -2.48 23.65
CA ALA A 6 13.80 -3.21 24.40
C ALA A 6 13.22 -4.38 23.59
N GLY A 7 13.01 -4.21 22.28
CA GLY A 7 12.59 -5.28 21.38
C GLY A 7 13.63 -6.41 21.30
N GLY A 8 14.90 -6.06 21.14
CA GLY A 8 16.01 -7.04 21.13
C GLY A 8 16.11 -7.85 22.45
N GLU A 9 16.02 -7.18 23.58
CA GLU A 9 16.02 -7.83 24.91
C GLU A 9 14.85 -8.81 25.08
N ARG A 10 13.66 -8.47 24.54
CA ARG A 10 12.50 -9.37 24.56
C ARG A 10 12.65 -10.58 23.67
N VAL A 11 13.22 -10.40 22.47
CA VAL A 11 13.50 -11.53 21.55
C VAL A 11 14.52 -12.48 22.17
N LEU A 12 15.58 -11.96 22.79
CA LEU A 12 16.58 -12.78 23.49
C LEU A 12 15.97 -13.55 24.66
N ALA A 13 15.10 -12.92 25.46
CA ALA A 13 14.42 -13.60 26.55
C ALA A 13 13.52 -14.75 26.04
N LEU A 14 12.82 -14.58 24.92
CA LEU A 14 12.06 -15.66 24.29
C LEU A 14 12.98 -16.79 23.78
N ALA A 15 14.13 -16.43 23.22
CA ALA A 15 15.10 -17.43 22.78
C ALA A 15 15.70 -18.22 23.93
N ASP A 16 15.92 -17.59 25.08
CA ASP A 16 16.40 -18.25 26.31
C ASP A 16 15.31 -19.18 26.91
N GLU A 17 14.03 -18.78 26.82
CA GLU A 17 12.90 -19.57 27.38
C GLU A 17 12.52 -20.76 26.49
N TYR A 18 12.43 -20.57 25.18
CA TYR A 18 11.90 -21.59 24.25
C TYR A 18 12.95 -22.25 23.36
N GLY A 19 14.13 -21.65 23.26
CA GLY A 19 15.17 -22.06 22.33
C GLY A 19 15.01 -21.43 20.93
N VAL A 20 16.12 -21.09 20.29
CA VAL A 20 16.16 -20.47 18.96
C VAL A 20 15.50 -21.35 17.91
N GLU A 21 15.81 -22.66 17.89
CA GLU A 21 15.27 -23.63 16.94
C GLU A 21 13.73 -23.72 17.01
N THR A 22 13.16 -23.63 18.23
CA THR A 22 11.71 -23.61 18.43
C THR A 22 11.10 -22.35 17.82
N LEU A 23 11.71 -21.18 18.05
CA LEU A 23 11.22 -19.91 17.50
C LEU A 23 11.29 -19.89 15.97
N GLU A 24 12.36 -20.40 15.38
CA GLU A 24 12.51 -20.52 13.93
C GLU A 24 11.45 -21.47 13.34
N THR A 25 11.22 -22.61 13.98
CA THR A 25 10.22 -23.59 13.55
C THR A 25 8.81 -23.01 13.59
N ILE A 26 8.44 -22.33 14.68
CA ILE A 26 7.12 -21.69 14.82
C ILE A 26 6.97 -20.56 13.79
N SER A 27 8.01 -19.76 13.59
CA SER A 27 7.98 -18.68 12.59
C SER A 27 7.79 -19.21 11.17
N ALA A 28 8.54 -20.25 10.79
CA ALA A 28 8.40 -20.91 9.50
C ALA A 28 7.01 -21.53 9.33
N HIS A 29 6.48 -22.18 10.38
CA HIS A 29 5.13 -22.75 10.36
C HIS A 29 4.07 -21.66 10.13
N ASN A 30 4.12 -20.56 10.86
CA ASN A 30 3.19 -19.44 10.72
C ASN A 30 3.25 -18.79 9.33
N MET A 31 4.46 -18.61 8.76
CA MET A 31 4.61 -18.14 7.41
C MET A 31 3.97 -19.09 6.38
N ASN A 32 4.17 -20.39 6.55
CA ASN A 32 3.58 -21.40 5.66
C ASN A 32 2.04 -21.41 5.75
N LEU A 33 1.46 -21.25 6.95
CA LEU A 33 0.01 -21.14 7.12
C LEU A 33 -0.56 -19.93 6.40
N SER A 34 0.06 -18.76 6.56
CA SER A 34 -0.37 -17.53 5.88
C SER A 34 -0.24 -17.63 4.37
N GLU A 35 0.85 -18.21 3.87
CA GLU A 35 1.06 -18.48 2.45
C GLU A 35 -0.04 -19.40 1.89
N GLN A 36 -0.30 -20.52 2.53
CA GLN A 36 -1.32 -21.47 2.08
C GLN A 36 -2.72 -20.88 2.09
N ALA A 37 -3.07 -20.10 3.13
CA ALA A 37 -4.36 -19.46 3.24
C ALA A 37 -4.58 -18.42 2.12
N LEU A 38 -3.56 -17.61 1.84
CA LEU A 38 -3.67 -16.61 0.77
C LEU A 38 -3.65 -17.27 -0.62
N LYS A 39 -2.82 -18.29 -0.84
CA LYS A 39 -2.83 -19.07 -2.10
C LYS A 39 -4.19 -19.69 -2.39
N ALA A 40 -4.83 -20.27 -1.39
CA ALA A 40 -6.16 -20.84 -1.54
C ALA A 40 -7.17 -19.77 -1.96
N ARG A 41 -7.12 -18.59 -1.33
CA ARG A 41 -8.02 -17.46 -1.66
C ARG A 41 -7.76 -16.87 -3.05
N ILE A 42 -6.50 -16.71 -3.45
CA ILE A 42 -6.16 -16.26 -4.81
C ILE A 42 -6.63 -17.27 -5.85
N SER A 43 -6.60 -18.56 -5.54
CA SER A 43 -7.07 -19.61 -6.45
C SER A 43 -8.58 -19.60 -6.71
N GLU A 44 -9.35 -18.88 -5.90
CA GLU A 44 -10.79 -18.63 -6.13
C GLU A 44 -11.04 -17.45 -7.10
N LEU A 45 -10.00 -16.65 -7.41
CA LEU A 45 -10.09 -15.62 -8.43
C LEU A 45 -10.03 -16.24 -9.83
N PRO A 46 -10.71 -15.66 -10.82
CA PRO A 46 -10.62 -16.12 -12.20
C PRO A 46 -9.18 -15.96 -12.72
N SER A 47 -8.67 -16.99 -13.37
CA SER A 47 -7.40 -16.90 -14.07
C SER A 47 -7.52 -15.94 -15.25
N GLY A 48 -6.63 -14.98 -15.35
CA GLY A 48 -6.66 -14.00 -16.44
C GLY A 48 -5.72 -12.84 -16.22
N VAL A 49 -5.74 -11.93 -17.16
CA VAL A 49 -5.00 -10.67 -17.11
C VAL A 49 -5.99 -9.52 -17.11
N SER A 50 -5.84 -8.62 -16.17
CA SER A 50 -6.56 -7.35 -16.12
C SER A 50 -5.57 -6.20 -16.06
N SER A 51 -5.95 -5.04 -16.57
CA SER A 51 -5.10 -3.86 -16.58
C SER A 51 -5.89 -2.59 -16.35
N THR A 52 -5.22 -1.57 -15.81
CA THR A 52 -5.82 -0.26 -15.56
C THR A 52 -4.76 0.85 -15.68
N HIS A 53 -5.23 2.07 -15.80
CA HIS A 53 -4.42 3.28 -15.89
C HIS A 53 -4.82 4.28 -14.81
N GLU A 54 -3.85 5.06 -14.38
CA GLU A 54 -4.02 6.22 -13.52
C GLU A 54 -3.04 7.32 -13.94
N TRP A 55 -3.24 8.52 -13.41
CA TRP A 55 -2.40 9.67 -13.72
C TRP A 55 -2.04 10.42 -12.45
N VAL A 56 -0.77 10.84 -12.37
CA VAL A 56 -0.34 11.89 -11.46
C VAL A 56 -0.45 13.20 -12.24
N GLU A 57 -1.22 14.15 -11.72
CA GLU A 57 -1.63 15.35 -12.47
C GLU A 57 -0.61 16.49 -12.41
N TYR A 58 0.33 16.43 -11.47
CA TYR A 58 1.24 17.54 -11.23
C TYR A 58 2.46 17.12 -10.43
N ASP A 59 3.63 17.54 -10.87
CA ASP A 59 4.90 17.26 -10.22
C ASP A 59 5.33 18.27 -9.15
N GLY A 60 4.55 19.33 -8.94
CA GLY A 60 4.84 20.40 -7.99
C GLY A 60 5.80 21.47 -8.50
N ARG A 61 6.20 21.46 -9.77
CA ARG A 61 7.30 22.31 -10.25
C ARG A 61 6.94 23.35 -11.32
N GLY A 62 5.72 23.47 -11.70
CA GLY A 62 5.41 24.49 -12.71
C GLY A 62 4.19 24.16 -13.55
N THR A 63 4.35 23.93 -14.84
CA THR A 63 3.23 23.64 -15.74
C THR A 63 2.62 22.28 -15.39
N PRO A 64 1.29 22.22 -15.19
CA PRO A 64 0.59 20.94 -14.99
C PRO A 64 0.84 19.99 -16.16
N GLU A 65 1.16 18.76 -15.83
CA GLU A 65 1.39 17.69 -16.80
C GLU A 65 0.80 16.38 -16.25
N LEU A 66 0.31 15.54 -17.15
CA LEU A 66 -0.20 14.21 -16.79
C LEU A 66 0.91 13.17 -16.91
N TYR A 67 1.22 12.52 -15.80
CA TYR A 67 2.16 11.42 -15.74
C TYR A 67 1.38 10.13 -15.67
N GLU A 68 1.30 9.42 -16.78
CA GLU A 68 0.59 8.16 -16.88
C GLU A 68 1.27 7.06 -16.07
N LEU A 69 0.43 6.29 -15.39
CA LEU A 69 0.76 5.06 -14.71
C LEU A 69 -0.09 3.94 -15.31
N PHE A 70 0.51 2.79 -15.51
CA PHE A 70 -0.16 1.59 -15.96
C PHE A 70 0.11 0.45 -14.98
N ALA A 71 -0.91 -0.35 -14.71
CA ALA A 71 -0.80 -1.57 -13.95
C ALA A 71 -1.50 -2.73 -14.66
N GLU A 72 -0.84 -3.87 -14.66
CA GLU A 72 -1.37 -5.15 -15.08
C GLU A 72 -1.30 -6.11 -13.89
N MET A 73 -2.35 -6.91 -13.70
CA MET A 73 -2.40 -7.99 -12.73
C MET A 73 -2.75 -9.29 -13.42
N ARG A 74 -2.03 -10.34 -13.06
CA ARG A 74 -2.34 -11.73 -13.44
C ARG A 74 -2.49 -12.56 -12.18
N ALA A 75 -3.66 -13.19 -12.01
CA ALA A 75 -3.90 -14.20 -10.98
C ALA A 75 -3.72 -15.59 -11.57
N GLU A 76 -2.73 -16.34 -11.10
CA GLU A 76 -2.48 -17.71 -11.57
C GLU A 76 -1.73 -18.54 -10.52
N ASN A 77 -2.07 -19.83 -10.41
CA ASN A 77 -1.40 -20.78 -9.52
C ASN A 77 -1.29 -20.32 -8.04
N GLY A 78 -2.30 -19.60 -7.55
CA GLY A 78 -2.31 -19.07 -6.19
C GLY A 78 -1.35 -17.88 -5.96
N THR A 79 -0.90 -17.23 -7.03
CA THR A 79 -0.06 -16.03 -6.98
C THR A 79 -0.70 -14.86 -7.71
N LEU A 80 -0.43 -13.66 -7.21
CA LEU A 80 -0.72 -12.40 -7.89
C LEU A 80 0.58 -11.85 -8.47
N ASN A 81 0.58 -11.63 -9.77
CA ASN A 81 1.71 -11.08 -10.49
C ASN A 81 1.31 -9.67 -10.98
N PHE A 82 1.97 -8.65 -10.45
CA PHE A 82 1.76 -7.27 -10.85
C PHE A 82 2.90 -6.79 -11.72
N ARG A 83 2.55 -6.09 -12.78
CA ARG A 83 3.49 -5.35 -13.61
C ARG A 83 3.07 -3.90 -13.67
N PHE A 84 4.00 -3.02 -13.32
CA PHE A 84 3.80 -1.58 -13.39
C PHE A 84 4.65 -0.97 -14.49
N SER A 85 4.15 0.10 -15.08
CA SER A 85 4.95 1.00 -15.90
C SER A 85 4.49 2.44 -15.72
N GLY A 86 5.33 3.37 -16.08
CA GLY A 86 5.04 4.79 -15.98
C GLY A 86 5.96 5.60 -16.88
N ARG A 87 5.72 6.89 -16.99
CA ARG A 87 6.58 7.82 -17.72
C ARG A 87 7.98 7.89 -17.10
N GLU A 88 8.91 8.52 -17.82
CA GLU A 88 10.26 8.80 -17.32
C GLU A 88 10.24 9.48 -15.96
N GLN A 89 11.22 9.15 -15.13
CA GLN A 89 11.40 9.77 -13.82
C GLN A 89 11.60 11.28 -13.96
N VAL A 90 11.18 12.01 -12.96
CA VAL A 90 11.22 13.48 -12.94
C VAL A 90 12.15 13.99 -11.83
N PRO A 91 12.71 15.19 -11.96
CA PRO A 91 13.59 15.77 -10.95
C PRO A 91 12.81 16.36 -9.75
N CYS A 92 11.75 15.69 -9.32
CA CYS A 92 10.88 16.10 -8.22
C CYS A 92 10.35 14.87 -7.45
N PHE A 93 9.58 15.10 -6.40
CA PHE A 93 9.25 14.14 -5.35
C PHE A 93 8.29 12.99 -5.73
N ILE A 94 7.68 13.01 -6.90
CA ILE A 94 6.65 12.02 -7.27
C ILE A 94 7.19 10.64 -7.70
N ASN A 95 8.50 10.48 -7.83
CA ASN A 95 9.07 9.19 -8.19
C ASN A 95 8.89 8.17 -7.04
N GLY A 96 8.38 6.99 -7.36
CA GLY A 96 8.06 5.95 -6.38
C GLY A 96 9.28 5.12 -5.96
N ALA A 97 9.73 5.27 -4.72
CA ALA A 97 10.74 4.37 -4.17
C ALA A 97 10.23 2.92 -4.12
N GLN A 98 11.13 1.95 -4.19
CA GLN A 98 10.79 0.52 -4.19
C GLN A 98 9.83 0.15 -3.05
N GLY A 99 10.19 0.42 -1.80
CA GLY A 99 9.34 0.11 -0.66
C GLY A 99 7.99 0.84 -0.67
N GLY A 100 7.92 2.03 -1.29
CA GLY A 100 6.67 2.76 -1.49
C GLY A 100 5.74 2.07 -2.49
N ILE A 101 6.27 1.61 -3.62
CA ILE A 101 5.49 0.86 -4.62
C ILE A 101 5.04 -0.49 -4.05
N GLU A 102 5.95 -1.25 -3.44
CA GLU A 102 5.64 -2.54 -2.82
C GLU A 102 4.61 -2.42 -1.69
N GLY A 103 4.78 -1.46 -0.78
CA GLY A 103 3.87 -1.22 0.33
C GLY A 103 2.47 -0.82 -0.14
N ASN A 104 2.37 0.02 -1.17
CA ASN A 104 1.08 0.40 -1.75
C ASN A 104 0.46 -0.71 -2.62
N THR A 105 1.23 -1.67 -3.08
CA THR A 105 0.71 -2.87 -3.75
C THR A 105 0.13 -3.85 -2.74
N ILE A 106 0.83 -4.11 -1.63
CA ILE A 106 0.37 -5.10 -0.65
C ILE A 106 -0.83 -4.62 0.17
N SER A 107 -0.92 -3.33 0.43
CA SER A 107 -1.96 -2.75 1.29
C SER A 107 -3.40 -3.13 0.87
N PRO A 108 -3.82 -2.96 -0.39
CA PRO A 108 -5.13 -3.40 -0.85
C PRO A 108 -5.32 -4.93 -0.76
N ILE A 109 -4.27 -5.70 -0.99
CA ILE A 109 -4.31 -7.17 -0.89
C ILE A 109 -4.64 -7.59 0.54
N LEU A 110 -4.01 -6.94 1.53
CA LEU A 110 -4.30 -7.20 2.95
C LEU A 110 -5.75 -6.91 3.30
N VAL A 111 -6.29 -5.79 2.83
CA VAL A 111 -7.67 -5.38 3.15
C VAL A 111 -8.70 -6.24 2.43
N MET A 112 -8.49 -6.55 1.17
CA MET A 112 -9.51 -7.21 0.32
C MET A 112 -9.41 -8.73 0.35
N LEU A 113 -8.21 -9.28 0.39
CA LEU A 113 -7.98 -10.72 0.28
C LEU A 113 -7.40 -11.37 1.53
N ALA A 114 -6.66 -10.66 2.37
CA ALA A 114 -5.93 -11.25 3.50
C ALA A 114 -6.31 -10.64 4.86
N TYR A 115 -7.48 -10.03 4.99
CA TYR A 115 -7.94 -9.34 6.19
C TYR A 115 -8.02 -10.23 7.46
N ASP A 116 -8.18 -11.53 7.29
CA ASP A 116 -8.29 -12.54 8.35
C ASP A 116 -7.07 -13.49 8.38
N ILE A 117 -6.05 -13.21 7.58
CA ILE A 117 -4.80 -13.98 7.51
C ILE A 117 -3.72 -13.21 8.29
N PRO A 118 -2.99 -13.86 9.22
CA PRO A 118 -1.91 -13.20 9.93
C PRO A 118 -0.85 -12.62 8.97
N PHE A 119 -0.58 -11.33 9.10
CA PHE A 119 0.42 -10.66 8.28
C PHE A 119 1.84 -11.08 8.68
N ASN A 120 2.54 -11.68 7.75
CA ASN A 120 3.95 -12.07 7.85
C ASN A 120 4.53 -12.29 6.44
N GLU A 121 5.81 -12.66 6.36
CA GLU A 121 6.51 -12.90 5.10
C GLU A 121 5.88 -13.99 4.22
N GLY A 122 5.04 -14.88 4.77
CA GLY A 122 4.28 -15.85 3.99
C GLY A 122 3.32 -15.22 2.98
N ILE A 123 2.77 -14.04 3.30
CA ILE A 123 1.93 -13.26 2.39
C ILE A 123 2.72 -12.84 1.15
N TRP A 124 3.96 -12.35 1.34
CA TRP A 124 4.82 -11.89 0.26
C TRP A 124 5.17 -12.98 -0.75
N ARG A 125 5.21 -14.25 -0.33
CA ARG A 125 5.49 -15.40 -1.22
C ARG A 125 4.40 -15.63 -2.27
N CYS A 126 3.24 -15.01 -2.08
CA CYS A 126 2.11 -15.10 -3.03
C CYS A 126 2.06 -13.90 -4.00
N ILE A 127 3.00 -12.96 -3.92
CA ILE A 127 2.93 -11.67 -4.63
C ILE A 127 4.24 -11.44 -5.36
N ASN A 128 4.16 -11.23 -6.67
CA ASN A 128 5.30 -10.83 -7.49
C ASN A 128 5.05 -9.43 -8.03
N ILE A 129 6.04 -8.56 -7.92
CA ILE A 129 5.96 -7.16 -8.33
C ILE A 129 7.09 -6.85 -9.31
N ASP A 130 6.72 -6.61 -10.57
CA ASP A 130 7.60 -6.07 -11.60
C ASP A 130 7.33 -4.57 -11.71
N ARG A 131 8.30 -3.74 -11.38
CA ARG A 131 8.22 -2.28 -11.47
C ARG A 131 8.56 -1.74 -12.85
N GLY A 132 8.76 -2.61 -13.82
CA GLY A 132 9.11 -2.24 -15.20
C GLY A 132 10.51 -1.65 -15.34
N GLU A 133 10.72 -0.92 -16.42
CA GLU A 133 12.04 -0.40 -16.79
C GLU A 133 12.59 0.59 -15.76
N PRO A 134 13.90 0.51 -15.43
CA PRO A 134 14.57 1.52 -14.63
C PRO A 134 14.54 2.90 -15.27
N GLY A 135 14.49 3.94 -14.47
CA GLY A 135 14.44 5.33 -14.94
C GLY A 135 13.03 5.85 -15.17
N THR A 136 12.01 5.15 -14.70
CA THR A 136 10.62 5.59 -14.71
C THR A 136 10.16 6.05 -13.34
N ILE A 137 9.00 6.75 -13.27
CA ILE A 137 8.43 7.21 -11.99
C ILE A 137 8.03 6.07 -11.04
N VAL A 138 7.87 4.85 -11.53
CA VAL A 138 7.59 3.64 -10.71
C VAL A 138 8.84 2.82 -10.40
N ASN A 139 9.93 3.06 -11.13
CA ASN A 139 11.22 2.40 -10.91
C ASN A 139 12.39 3.40 -11.10
N PRO A 140 12.43 4.47 -10.30
CA PRO A 140 13.42 5.53 -10.46
C PRO A 140 14.83 5.05 -10.11
N VAL A 141 15.80 5.65 -10.77
CA VAL A 141 17.22 5.47 -10.49
C VAL A 141 17.83 6.77 -9.94
N ASN A 142 18.87 6.62 -9.14
CA ASN A 142 19.59 7.75 -8.56
C ASN A 142 20.11 8.71 -9.68
N PRO A 143 20.01 10.05 -9.53
CA PRO A 143 19.67 10.81 -8.31
C PRO A 143 18.21 11.28 -8.22
N ALA A 144 17.24 10.60 -8.82
CA ALA A 144 15.85 11.02 -8.78
C ALA A 144 15.32 11.09 -7.33
N PRO A 145 14.70 12.22 -6.91
CA PRO A 145 14.14 12.35 -5.57
C PRO A 145 12.86 11.51 -5.42
N VAL A 146 12.67 10.90 -4.26
CA VAL A 146 11.55 9.97 -3.97
C VAL A 146 10.82 10.32 -2.66
N SER A 147 10.96 11.52 -2.15
CA SER A 147 10.61 11.87 -0.76
C SER A 147 9.12 11.78 -0.42
N ASN A 148 8.23 12.00 -1.35
CA ASN A 148 6.77 12.04 -1.09
C ASN A 148 5.96 11.13 -2.02
N ALA A 149 6.59 10.20 -2.68
CA ALA A 149 5.95 9.33 -3.66
C ALA A 149 4.84 8.45 -3.08
N HIS A 150 4.88 8.15 -1.79
CA HIS A 150 3.85 7.35 -1.12
C HIS A 150 2.48 8.05 -1.09
N MET A 151 2.44 9.38 -1.13
CA MET A 151 1.20 10.16 -1.14
C MET A 151 0.66 10.43 -2.54
N GLU A 152 1.52 10.42 -3.56
CA GLU A 152 1.14 10.68 -4.95
C GLU A 152 1.16 9.38 -5.76
N THR A 153 2.30 9.01 -6.33
CA THR A 153 2.43 7.80 -7.17
C THR A 153 2.03 6.54 -6.41
N GLY A 154 2.43 6.41 -5.15
CA GLY A 154 2.06 5.26 -4.32
C GLY A 154 0.56 5.14 -4.09
N ALA A 155 -0.12 6.25 -3.80
CA ALA A 155 -1.57 6.25 -3.64
C ALA A 155 -2.30 5.85 -4.94
N LYS A 156 -1.79 6.27 -6.10
CA LYS A 156 -2.32 5.83 -7.40
C LYS A 156 -2.07 4.33 -7.63
N ILE A 157 -0.91 3.82 -7.25
CA ILE A 157 -0.61 2.37 -7.27
C ILE A 157 -1.63 1.61 -6.41
N ALA A 158 -1.86 2.02 -5.17
CA ALA A 158 -2.84 1.37 -4.29
C ALA A 158 -4.25 1.36 -4.91
N ARG A 159 -4.63 2.45 -5.56
CA ARG A 159 -5.93 2.57 -6.25
C ARG A 159 -6.03 1.63 -7.45
N MET A 160 -4.99 1.57 -8.29
CA MET A 160 -4.94 0.63 -9.42
C MET A 160 -5.02 -0.82 -8.94
N VAL A 161 -4.26 -1.19 -7.91
CA VAL A 161 -4.29 -2.54 -7.34
C VAL A 161 -5.67 -2.86 -6.76
N SER A 162 -6.30 -1.92 -6.03
CA SER A 162 -7.67 -2.10 -5.52
C SER A 162 -8.66 -2.35 -6.65
N THR A 163 -8.57 -1.59 -7.75
CA THR A 163 -9.42 -1.77 -8.93
C THR A 163 -9.24 -3.16 -9.54
N LEU A 164 -8.00 -3.57 -9.79
CA LEU A 164 -7.70 -4.87 -10.40
C LEU A 164 -8.17 -6.04 -9.54
N ILE A 165 -7.99 -5.96 -8.21
CA ILE A 165 -8.49 -6.97 -7.28
C ILE A 165 -10.02 -6.96 -7.25
N SER A 166 -10.65 -5.78 -7.23
CA SER A 166 -12.09 -5.65 -7.22
C SER A 166 -12.74 -6.26 -8.47
N ASP A 167 -12.15 -6.01 -9.64
CA ASP A 167 -12.61 -6.59 -10.90
C ASP A 167 -12.50 -8.12 -10.88
N ALA A 168 -11.37 -8.65 -10.40
CA ALA A 168 -11.19 -10.10 -10.25
C ALA A 168 -12.17 -10.70 -9.22
N CYS A 169 -12.40 -10.02 -8.10
CA CYS A 169 -13.39 -10.42 -7.10
C CYS A 169 -14.81 -10.43 -7.67
N SER A 170 -15.19 -9.43 -8.46
CA SER A 170 -16.50 -9.33 -9.12
C SER A 170 -16.76 -10.50 -10.05
N ALA A 171 -15.73 -10.96 -10.74
CA ALA A 171 -15.79 -12.04 -11.71
C ALA A 171 -15.60 -13.44 -11.10
N SER A 172 -15.37 -13.55 -9.78
CA SER A 172 -15.20 -14.82 -9.07
C SER A 172 -16.53 -15.54 -8.87
N ASP A 173 -16.51 -16.87 -8.88
CA ASP A 173 -17.63 -17.72 -8.48
C ASP A 173 -17.84 -17.73 -6.95
N SER A 174 -16.86 -17.33 -6.17
CA SER A 174 -16.93 -17.23 -4.71
C SER A 174 -17.84 -16.07 -4.28
N SER A 175 -18.91 -16.36 -3.55
CA SER A 175 -19.79 -15.33 -3.00
C SER A 175 -19.06 -14.41 -2.01
N LEU A 176 -18.10 -14.97 -1.27
CA LEU A 176 -17.25 -14.21 -0.35
C LEU A 176 -16.40 -13.18 -1.12
N LEU A 177 -15.74 -13.59 -2.19
CA LEU A 177 -14.92 -12.67 -2.99
C LEU A 177 -15.79 -11.63 -3.70
N ARG A 178 -16.92 -12.01 -4.29
CA ARG A 178 -17.86 -11.05 -4.88
C ARG A 178 -18.30 -9.97 -3.88
N SER A 179 -18.52 -10.35 -2.61
CA SER A 179 -18.89 -9.37 -1.59
C SER A 179 -17.76 -8.37 -1.22
N ARG A 180 -16.52 -8.64 -1.64
CA ARG A 180 -15.38 -7.75 -1.47
C ARG A 180 -15.15 -6.80 -2.63
N ALA A 181 -15.83 -7.03 -3.75
CA ALA A 181 -15.77 -6.12 -4.88
C ALA A 181 -16.38 -4.77 -4.50
N ALA A 182 -15.63 -3.72 -4.72
CA ALA A 182 -16.00 -2.35 -4.39
C ALA A 182 -15.63 -1.42 -5.54
N GLY A 183 -16.36 -0.36 -5.71
CA GLY A 183 -15.99 0.72 -6.64
C GLY A 183 -14.67 1.36 -6.25
N GLN A 184 -14.19 2.22 -7.12
CA GLN A 184 -12.94 2.93 -6.88
C GLN A 184 -13.09 3.96 -5.75
N ALA A 185 -12.22 3.89 -4.75
CA ALA A 185 -12.15 4.91 -3.70
C ALA A 185 -11.24 6.06 -4.13
N SER A 186 -11.61 7.29 -3.79
CA SER A 186 -10.68 8.40 -3.89
C SER A 186 -9.67 8.32 -2.74
N SER A 187 -8.40 8.44 -3.05
CA SER A 187 -7.37 8.71 -2.04
C SER A 187 -7.13 10.21 -2.02
N ALA A 188 -7.74 10.94 -1.11
CA ALA A 188 -7.41 12.32 -0.87
C ALA A 188 -6.66 12.43 0.46
N SER A 189 -5.37 12.70 0.39
CA SER A 189 -4.59 13.15 1.53
C SER A 189 -4.30 14.62 1.34
N THR A 190 -4.86 15.48 2.17
CA THR A 190 -4.48 16.89 2.20
C THR A 190 -3.45 17.09 3.30
N GLY A 191 -2.20 17.20 2.92
CA GLY A 191 -1.16 17.72 3.79
C GLY A 191 -1.02 19.22 3.59
N THR A 192 -1.27 20.02 4.63
CA THR A 192 -1.05 21.47 4.58
C THR A 192 0.19 21.79 5.40
N ALA A 193 1.17 22.44 4.80
CA ALA A 193 2.28 23.02 5.54
C ALA A 193 2.01 24.48 5.83
N TRP A 194 2.05 24.87 7.07
CA TRP A 194 1.91 26.25 7.50
C TRP A 194 3.29 26.78 7.87
N PHE A 195 3.68 27.86 7.21
CA PHE A 195 4.95 28.54 7.47
C PHE A 195 4.68 29.87 8.14
N GLY A 196 5.41 30.17 9.17
CA GLY A 196 5.26 31.43 9.90
C GLY A 196 6.46 31.72 10.78
N THR A 197 6.35 32.80 11.53
CA THR A 197 7.34 33.18 12.53
C THR A 197 6.75 32.94 13.91
N ASN A 198 7.46 32.24 14.77
CA ASN A 198 7.03 32.05 16.15
C ASN A 198 7.17 33.35 16.95
N ARG A 199 6.74 33.36 18.23
CA ARG A 199 6.79 34.56 19.10
C ARG A 199 8.19 35.10 19.34
N GLU A 200 9.21 34.26 19.14
CA GLU A 200 10.62 34.59 19.30
C GLU A 200 11.27 35.09 17.99
N GLY A 201 10.49 35.19 16.90
CA GLY A 201 10.98 35.65 15.62
C GLY A 201 11.65 34.58 14.74
N ASN A 202 11.63 33.31 15.17
CA ASN A 202 12.21 32.20 14.40
C ASN A 202 11.22 31.61 13.42
N LEU A 203 11.70 31.14 12.26
CA LEU A 203 10.88 30.39 11.32
C LEU A 203 10.27 29.18 12.01
N SER A 204 8.97 29.07 11.94
CA SER A 204 8.21 27.92 12.47
C SER A 204 7.43 27.27 11.33
N VAL A 205 7.49 25.94 11.28
CA VAL A 205 6.74 25.14 10.32
C VAL A 205 5.79 24.25 11.12
N PHE A 206 4.51 24.34 10.82
CA PHE A 206 3.48 23.50 11.41
C PHE A 206 2.85 22.61 10.32
N PHE A 207 2.86 21.30 10.56
CA PHE A 207 2.18 20.31 9.74
C PHE A 207 0.98 19.77 10.51
N PRO A 208 -0.23 20.28 10.31
CA PRO A 208 -1.41 19.64 10.86
C PRO A 208 -1.65 18.34 10.07
N MET A 209 -1.20 17.23 10.65
CA MET A 209 -1.40 15.89 10.07
C MET A 209 -2.86 15.41 10.22
N ASP A 210 -3.71 16.17 10.92
CA ASP A 210 -5.09 15.81 11.27
C ASP A 210 -6.10 16.09 10.15
N LEU A 211 -5.65 16.65 9.04
CA LEU A 211 -6.50 16.89 7.87
C LEU A 211 -6.56 15.66 6.93
N ALA A 212 -6.63 14.46 7.51
CA ALA A 212 -7.08 13.31 6.75
C ALA A 212 -8.52 13.59 6.33
N VAL A 213 -8.73 13.93 5.08
CA VAL A 213 -10.06 14.23 4.56
C VAL A 213 -10.89 12.95 4.63
N ALA A 214 -11.94 13.00 5.44
CA ALA A 214 -12.95 11.96 5.43
C ALA A 214 -13.62 11.97 4.04
N ILE A 215 -13.50 10.89 3.32
CA ILE A 215 -14.14 10.66 2.03
C ILE A 215 -15.21 9.60 2.19
N GLY A 216 -16.22 9.59 1.32
CA GLY A 216 -17.18 8.50 1.26
C GLY A 216 -16.51 7.20 0.80
N GLY A 217 -16.88 6.10 1.41
CA GLY A 217 -16.47 4.77 0.96
C GLY A 217 -17.07 4.44 -0.41
N PRO A 218 -16.42 3.62 -1.23
CA PRO A 218 -16.95 3.20 -2.50
C PRO A 218 -18.17 2.27 -2.31
N ALA A 219 -19.09 2.32 -3.26
CA ALA A 219 -20.19 1.35 -3.33
C ALA A 219 -19.63 -0.08 -3.48
N GLN A 220 -20.25 -1.02 -2.82
CA GLN A 220 -19.93 -2.44 -2.87
C GLN A 220 -21.02 -3.22 -3.60
N THR A 221 -20.74 -4.43 -4.02
CA THR A 221 -21.74 -5.28 -4.69
C THR A 221 -22.90 -5.67 -3.78
N VAL A 222 -22.73 -5.59 -2.46
CA VAL A 222 -23.68 -6.06 -1.44
C VAL A 222 -24.18 -4.95 -0.51
N ALA A 223 -23.62 -3.76 -0.57
CA ALA A 223 -23.96 -2.64 0.32
C ALA A 223 -23.59 -1.29 -0.30
N ASP A 224 -24.24 -0.25 0.15
CA ASP A 224 -23.81 1.13 -0.12
C ASP A 224 -22.46 1.41 0.53
N GLY A 225 -21.75 2.39 -0.01
CA GLY A 225 -20.51 2.88 0.57
C GLY A 225 -20.76 3.54 1.94
N GLN A 226 -19.78 3.49 2.81
CA GLN A 226 -19.86 4.16 4.11
C GLN A 226 -19.83 5.68 3.92
N ASP A 227 -20.61 6.41 4.71
CA ASP A 227 -20.72 7.87 4.63
C ASP A 227 -19.40 8.59 4.92
N VAL A 228 -18.61 8.03 5.83
CA VAL A 228 -17.29 8.56 6.20
C VAL A 228 -16.31 7.40 6.21
N TYR A 229 -15.50 7.32 5.17
CA TYR A 229 -14.41 6.37 5.06
C TYR A 229 -13.09 7.14 5.10
N GLY A 230 -12.49 7.21 6.29
CA GLY A 230 -11.20 7.89 6.44
C GLY A 230 -10.07 7.01 5.92
N TYR A 231 -9.25 7.50 4.99
CA TYR A 231 -7.91 7.00 4.85
C TYR A 231 -7.13 7.40 6.11
N GLN A 232 -7.00 6.50 7.06
CA GLN A 232 -6.10 6.70 8.17
C GLN A 232 -4.66 6.66 7.67
N SER A 233 -4.09 7.83 7.48
CA SER A 233 -2.65 7.94 7.48
C SER A 233 -2.13 7.35 8.78
N THR A 234 -1.16 6.46 8.71
CA THR A 234 -0.50 5.87 9.88
C THR A 234 0.09 6.89 10.86
N LEU A 235 0.12 8.15 10.48
CA LEU A 235 0.59 9.28 11.28
C LEU A 235 -0.50 9.91 12.15
N SER A 236 -1.78 9.63 11.89
CA SER A 236 -2.89 10.06 12.76
C SER A 236 -3.16 9.11 13.93
N ILE A 237 -2.45 7.97 14.00
CA ILE A 237 -2.57 7.05 15.12
C ILE A 237 -1.64 7.51 16.24
N GLY A 238 -2.17 8.24 17.21
CA GLY A 238 -1.54 8.36 18.52
C GLY A 238 -0.93 9.70 18.89
N PHE A 239 -1.49 10.80 18.46
CA PHE A 239 -1.35 12.01 19.25
C PHE A 239 -2.46 11.99 20.31
N PRO A 240 -2.13 11.77 21.59
CA PRO A 240 -3.12 11.99 22.63
C PRO A 240 -3.55 13.45 22.56
N ASP A 241 -4.84 13.70 22.68
CA ASP A 241 -5.37 15.03 22.88
C ASP A 241 -4.59 15.69 24.02
N ILE A 242 -3.86 16.74 23.69
CA ILE A 242 -3.17 17.58 24.66
C ILE A 242 -4.10 18.73 25.03
#